data_f14b1a2ff12091b52ca768876b105e46
#
_entry.id   f14b1a2ff12091b52ca768876b105e46
#
_cell.length_a   1.000
_cell.length_b   1.000
_cell.length_c   1.000
_cell.angle_alpha   90.00
_cell.angle_beta   90.00
_cell.angle_gamma   90.00
#
_symmetry.space_group_name_H-M   'P 1'
#
loop_
_entity.id
_entity.type
_entity.pdbx_description
1 polymer ?
#
loop_
_entity_poly.entity_id
_entity_poly.type
_entity_poly.pdbx_seq_one_letter_code
_entity_poly.pdbx_strand_id
1 'polypeptide(L)'
;MTNNSNSEDIAAARIQELRELIQYHNERYYSLDSPEIPDADYDALFRELNQLEQLHPNLITADSPTQTVGGSTINTFEEVVHRTPMMSLDNSFSIEQLEAWADRVRKGLQEEKTDPQWVCELKFDGLAVSLIYEEGKLVQAATRGDGTTGEDVTANVQTIKSIPHRLPEKAPAFLEVRGEVYMSLTAFVELNKSQQSSGEKTYANPRNTAAGSLRQKDSKITATRNLSFWAYAVGGIEGQELQDSHLDTLHFLKELGLPVNEKAKKFEDFSSVIDFINQIEKTRHDLDYEIDGVVVKVDAL
;
A
#
# COMPACT_ATOMS: atom_id res chain seq x y z
N MET A 1 -28.78 37.43 -9.50
CA MET A 1 -28.81 35.94 -9.59
C MET A 1 -27.81 35.37 -10.61
N THR A 2 -27.00 36.17 -11.27
CA THR A 2 -26.08 35.77 -12.37
C THR A 2 -24.64 35.45 -11.95
N ASN A 3 -24.23 35.68 -10.69
CA ASN A 3 -22.86 35.42 -10.25
C ASN A 3 -22.61 34.02 -9.69
N ASN A 4 -23.66 33.30 -9.23
CA ASN A 4 -23.49 31.96 -8.66
C ASN A 4 -23.37 30.86 -9.71
N SER A 5 -24.06 30.99 -10.86
CA SER A 5 -23.98 30.00 -11.96
C SER A 5 -22.59 29.96 -12.61
N ASN A 6 -21.95 31.11 -12.78
CA ASN A 6 -20.62 31.19 -13.40
C ASN A 6 -19.51 30.58 -12.51
N SER A 7 -19.65 30.64 -11.17
CA SER A 7 -18.71 30.02 -10.24
C SER A 7 -18.87 28.49 -10.17
N GLU A 8 -20.10 27.98 -10.26
CA GLU A 8 -20.39 26.55 -10.27
C GLU A 8 -19.99 25.89 -11.59
N ASP A 9 -20.17 26.59 -12.72
CA ASP A 9 -19.71 26.14 -14.03
C ASP A 9 -18.17 26.02 -14.10
N ILE A 10 -17.44 26.97 -13.50
CA ILE A 10 -15.98 26.93 -13.40
C ILE A 10 -15.51 25.77 -12.52
N ALA A 11 -16.17 25.55 -11.37
CA ALA A 11 -15.85 24.43 -10.50
C ALA A 11 -16.12 23.08 -11.19
N ALA A 12 -17.25 22.95 -11.89
CA ALA A 12 -17.59 21.75 -12.65
C ALA A 12 -16.55 21.42 -13.74
N ALA A 13 -16.11 22.44 -14.50
CA ALA A 13 -15.08 22.28 -15.52
C ALA A 13 -13.74 21.85 -14.90
N ARG A 14 -13.34 22.42 -13.75
CA ARG A 14 -12.09 22.06 -13.07
C ARG A 14 -12.16 20.67 -12.47
N ILE A 15 -13.29 20.26 -11.87
CA ILE A 15 -13.52 18.90 -11.38
C ILE A 15 -13.37 17.89 -12.51
N GLN A 16 -13.97 18.17 -13.68
CA GLN A 16 -13.87 17.26 -14.83
C GLN A 16 -12.43 17.15 -15.33
N GLU A 17 -11.70 18.25 -15.44
CA GLU A 17 -10.28 18.26 -15.83
C GLU A 17 -9.43 17.46 -14.84
N LEU A 18 -9.63 17.64 -13.54
CA LEU A 18 -8.91 16.90 -12.50
C LEU A 18 -9.19 15.39 -12.55
N ARG A 19 -10.46 15.00 -12.78
CA ARG A 19 -10.82 13.58 -12.95
C ARG A 19 -10.10 12.94 -14.13
N GLU A 20 -10.07 13.64 -15.27
CA GLU A 20 -9.36 13.15 -16.47
C GLU A 20 -7.85 13.04 -16.25
N LEU A 21 -7.24 14.04 -15.60
CA LEU A 21 -5.82 14.00 -15.25
C LEU A 21 -5.49 12.87 -14.26
N ILE A 22 -6.28 12.74 -13.19
CA ILE A 22 -6.08 11.71 -12.18
C ILE A 22 -6.29 10.32 -12.80
N GLN A 23 -7.31 10.15 -13.64
CA GLN A 23 -7.56 8.89 -14.34
C GLN A 23 -6.41 8.54 -15.29
N TYR A 24 -5.90 9.52 -16.04
CA TYR A 24 -4.72 9.35 -16.89
C TYR A 24 -3.49 8.91 -16.08
N HIS A 25 -3.20 9.60 -14.96
CA HIS A 25 -2.06 9.24 -14.12
C HIS A 25 -2.26 7.93 -13.37
N ASN A 26 -3.51 7.57 -13.01
CA ASN A 26 -3.84 6.25 -12.47
C ASN A 26 -3.52 5.14 -13.46
N GLU A 27 -3.91 5.30 -14.73
CA GLU A 27 -3.58 4.32 -15.77
C GLU A 27 -2.06 4.19 -15.96
N ARG A 28 -1.36 5.32 -15.98
CA ARG A 28 0.11 5.34 -16.05
C ARG A 28 0.77 4.69 -14.84
N TYR A 29 0.25 4.96 -13.66
CA TYR A 29 0.79 4.50 -12.39
C TYR A 29 0.45 3.02 -12.11
N TYR A 30 -0.86 2.67 -12.17
CA TYR A 30 -1.33 1.34 -11.76
C TYR A 30 -1.31 0.31 -12.88
N SER A 31 -1.49 0.74 -14.14
CA SER A 31 -1.63 -0.18 -15.28
C SER A 31 -0.37 -0.27 -16.14
N LEU A 32 0.36 0.83 -16.31
CA LEU A 32 1.52 0.90 -17.21
C LEU A 32 2.86 0.92 -16.46
N ASP A 33 2.87 1.03 -15.11
CA ASP A 33 4.08 1.19 -14.28
C ASP A 33 5.05 2.26 -14.82
N SER A 34 4.50 3.35 -15.37
CA SER A 34 5.24 4.41 -16.03
C SER A 34 4.72 5.79 -15.61
N PRO A 35 4.81 6.15 -14.30
CA PRO A 35 4.38 7.45 -13.82
C PRO A 35 5.16 8.57 -14.51
N GLU A 36 4.44 9.63 -14.89
CA GLU A 36 5.00 10.80 -15.57
C GLU A 36 5.15 11.99 -14.63
N ILE A 37 4.50 11.94 -13.47
CA ILE A 37 4.61 12.96 -12.43
C ILE A 37 5.07 12.33 -11.12
N PRO A 38 5.77 13.10 -10.25
CA PRO A 38 6.07 12.67 -8.88
C PRO A 38 4.79 12.40 -8.07
N ASP A 39 4.86 11.50 -7.08
CA ASP A 39 3.74 11.17 -6.19
C ASP A 39 3.18 12.43 -5.50
N ALA A 40 4.05 13.38 -5.11
CA ALA A 40 3.64 14.65 -4.51
C ALA A 40 2.74 15.50 -5.43
N ASP A 41 3.00 15.50 -6.74
CA ASP A 41 2.20 16.22 -7.73
C ASP A 41 0.87 15.49 -7.98
N TYR A 42 0.88 14.16 -8.02
CA TYR A 42 -0.33 13.35 -8.07
C TYR A 42 -1.23 13.59 -6.85
N ASP A 43 -0.66 13.57 -5.65
CA ASP A 43 -1.36 13.85 -4.39
C ASP A 43 -1.94 15.29 -4.36
N ALA A 44 -1.28 16.25 -5.02
CA ALA A 44 -1.80 17.61 -5.14
C ALA A 44 -3.07 17.66 -6.00
N LEU A 45 -3.08 16.95 -7.13
CA LEU A 45 -4.27 16.84 -8.00
C LEU A 45 -5.45 16.18 -7.25
N PHE A 46 -5.17 15.09 -6.52
CA PHE A 46 -6.18 14.36 -5.77
C PHE A 46 -6.77 15.20 -4.63
N ARG A 47 -5.93 15.96 -3.91
CA ARG A 47 -6.37 16.90 -2.86
C ARG A 47 -7.24 18.02 -3.42
N GLU A 48 -6.85 18.61 -4.56
CA GLU A 48 -7.64 19.67 -5.21
C GLU A 48 -9.03 19.15 -5.61
N LEU A 49 -9.10 17.94 -6.20
CA LEU A 49 -10.36 17.32 -6.56
C LEU A 49 -11.25 17.09 -5.33
N ASN A 50 -10.69 16.52 -4.26
CA ASN A 50 -11.44 16.25 -3.02
C ASN A 50 -11.97 17.54 -2.38
N GLN A 51 -11.18 18.62 -2.34
CA GLN A 51 -11.62 19.92 -1.84
C GLN A 51 -12.77 20.52 -2.66
N LEU A 52 -12.67 20.45 -4.01
CA LEU A 52 -13.73 20.95 -4.87
C LEU A 52 -15.01 20.14 -4.74
N GLU A 53 -14.92 18.82 -4.63
CA GLU A 53 -16.08 17.94 -4.42
C GLU A 53 -16.73 18.14 -3.05
N GLN A 54 -15.95 18.42 -2.00
CA GLN A 54 -16.50 18.80 -0.69
C GLN A 54 -17.23 20.14 -0.72
N LEU A 55 -16.74 21.11 -1.48
CA LEU A 55 -17.41 22.42 -1.66
C LEU A 55 -18.64 22.34 -2.56
N HIS A 56 -18.68 21.36 -3.47
CA HIS A 56 -19.74 21.16 -4.45
C HIS A 56 -20.26 19.71 -4.44
N PRO A 57 -20.93 19.23 -3.37
CA PRO A 57 -21.34 17.83 -3.24
C PRO A 57 -22.29 17.34 -4.34
N ASN A 58 -23.02 18.25 -4.98
CA ASN A 58 -23.91 17.99 -6.12
C ASN A 58 -23.14 17.64 -7.42
N LEU A 59 -21.83 17.87 -7.48
CA LEU A 59 -20.97 17.51 -8.61
C LEU A 59 -20.22 16.19 -8.40
N ILE A 60 -20.37 15.53 -7.25
CA ILE A 60 -19.78 14.20 -7.00
C ILE A 60 -20.50 13.18 -7.88
N THR A 61 -19.74 12.36 -8.60
CA THR A 61 -20.25 11.23 -9.39
C THR A 61 -19.69 9.91 -8.83
N ALA A 62 -20.42 8.82 -9.04
CA ALA A 62 -20.01 7.51 -8.54
C ALA A 62 -18.69 6.97 -9.15
N ASP A 63 -18.32 7.49 -10.32
CA ASP A 63 -17.09 7.18 -11.05
C ASP A 63 -15.94 8.16 -10.77
N SER A 64 -16.13 9.11 -9.85
CA SER A 64 -15.03 10.00 -9.45
C SER A 64 -13.87 9.22 -8.85
N PRO A 65 -12.60 9.57 -9.17
CA PRO A 65 -11.43 8.99 -8.52
C PRO A 65 -11.43 9.09 -6.99
N THR A 66 -12.16 10.03 -6.41
CA THR A 66 -12.35 10.14 -4.95
C THR A 66 -13.31 9.10 -4.39
N GLN A 67 -14.14 8.48 -5.23
CA GLN A 67 -15.14 7.45 -4.86
C GLN A 67 -14.70 6.05 -5.32
N THR A 68 -13.69 5.95 -6.17
CA THR A 68 -13.19 4.68 -6.72
C THR A 68 -11.71 4.52 -6.44
N VAL A 69 -11.24 3.29 -6.22
CA VAL A 69 -9.79 2.97 -6.20
C VAL A 69 -9.36 2.72 -7.64
N GLY A 70 -8.34 3.44 -8.12
CA GLY A 70 -8.01 3.52 -9.53
C GLY A 70 -7.30 2.30 -10.11
N GLY A 71 -7.49 2.07 -11.40
CA GLY A 71 -6.71 1.23 -12.29
C GLY A 71 -7.56 0.21 -13.08
N SER A 72 -7.66 0.36 -14.40
CA SER A 72 -8.12 -0.71 -15.29
C SER A 72 -6.95 -1.67 -15.55
N THR A 73 -7.14 -2.97 -15.27
CA THR A 73 -6.16 -4.02 -15.56
C THR A 73 -5.95 -4.17 -17.06
N ILE A 74 -4.71 -4.03 -17.52
CA ILE A 74 -4.33 -4.50 -18.87
C ILE A 74 -4.22 -6.02 -18.77
N ASN A 75 -5.15 -6.76 -19.36
CA ASN A 75 -5.32 -8.22 -19.29
C ASN A 75 -4.08 -9.00 -19.75
N THR A 76 -3.05 -9.07 -18.89
CA THR A 76 -1.84 -9.90 -19.12
C THR A 76 -1.78 -11.07 -18.16
N PHE A 77 -2.46 -10.97 -17.02
CA PHE A 77 -2.56 -11.95 -15.94
C PHE A 77 -4.03 -12.31 -15.71
N GLU A 78 -4.29 -13.46 -15.09
CA GLU A 78 -5.63 -13.83 -14.64
C GLU A 78 -6.09 -12.88 -13.53
N GLU A 79 -7.38 -12.54 -13.53
CA GLU A 79 -7.97 -11.69 -12.50
C GLU A 79 -8.27 -12.51 -11.24
N VAL A 80 -7.95 -11.93 -10.09
CA VAL A 80 -8.23 -12.49 -8.77
C VAL A 80 -9.12 -11.53 -8.00
N VAL A 81 -10.31 -11.97 -7.62
CA VAL A 81 -11.20 -11.20 -6.74
C VAL A 81 -10.78 -11.45 -5.30
N HIS A 82 -10.48 -10.37 -4.56
CA HIS A 82 -10.11 -10.46 -3.15
C HIS A 82 -11.31 -10.89 -2.29
N ARG A 83 -11.13 -11.85 -1.37
CA ARG A 83 -12.19 -12.25 -0.42
C ARG A 83 -12.63 -11.09 0.47
N THR A 84 -11.66 -10.28 0.89
CA THR A 84 -11.87 -9.03 1.63
C THR A 84 -11.17 -7.91 0.88
N PRO A 85 -11.82 -6.78 0.62
CA PRO A 85 -11.19 -5.67 -0.11
C PRO A 85 -9.87 -5.22 0.51
N MET A 86 -8.89 -4.91 -0.33
CA MET A 86 -7.62 -4.32 0.07
C MET A 86 -7.75 -2.79 0.12
N MET A 87 -8.22 -2.29 1.26
CA MET A 87 -8.51 -0.87 1.47
C MET A 87 -7.26 0.01 1.35
N SER A 88 -7.47 1.25 0.93
CA SER A 88 -6.46 2.32 1.00
C SER A 88 -6.37 2.87 2.42
N LEU A 89 -5.26 3.55 2.73
CA LEU A 89 -5.08 4.32 3.97
C LEU A 89 -5.33 5.80 3.67
N ASP A 90 -5.92 6.51 4.64
CA ASP A 90 -5.96 7.97 4.63
C ASP A 90 -4.55 8.53 4.79
N ASN A 91 -4.28 9.66 4.14
CA ASN A 91 -3.01 10.36 4.23
C ASN A 91 -3.10 11.56 5.19
N SER A 92 -2.04 11.76 5.96
CA SER A 92 -1.82 12.95 6.79
C SER A 92 -0.49 13.58 6.41
N PHE A 93 -0.51 14.88 6.08
CA PHE A 93 0.68 15.60 5.58
C PHE A 93 1.25 16.57 6.62
N SER A 94 0.62 16.67 7.80
CA SER A 94 1.13 17.47 8.91
C SER A 94 0.79 16.83 10.26
N ILE A 95 1.53 17.24 11.28
CA ILE A 95 1.27 16.78 12.66
C ILE A 95 -0.14 17.20 13.11
N GLU A 96 -0.62 18.39 12.75
CA GLU A 96 -1.95 18.88 13.10
C GLU A 96 -3.06 18.02 12.49
N GLN A 97 -2.89 17.56 11.24
CA GLN A 97 -3.83 16.63 10.58
C GLN A 97 -3.83 15.27 11.27
N LEU A 98 -2.66 14.80 11.67
CA LEU A 98 -2.50 13.52 12.36
C LEU A 98 -3.13 13.58 13.78
N GLU A 99 -2.92 14.65 14.51
CA GLU A 99 -3.57 14.91 15.83
C GLU A 99 -5.10 14.99 15.68
N ALA A 100 -5.59 15.70 14.66
CA ALA A 100 -7.02 15.78 14.38
C ALA A 100 -7.62 14.40 14.04
N TRP A 101 -6.88 13.53 13.35
CA TRP A 101 -7.29 12.14 13.11
C TRP A 101 -7.31 11.36 14.44
N ALA A 102 -6.29 11.44 15.27
CA ALA A 102 -6.26 10.77 16.56
C ALA A 102 -7.43 11.20 17.47
N ASP A 103 -7.79 12.47 17.43
CA ASP A 103 -8.95 12.99 18.18
C ASP A 103 -10.29 12.45 17.65
N ARG A 104 -10.41 12.22 16.33
CA ARG A 104 -11.58 11.53 15.75
C ARG A 104 -11.66 10.08 16.22
N VAL A 105 -10.54 9.38 16.23
CA VAL A 105 -10.44 7.99 16.73
C VAL A 105 -10.88 7.94 18.20
N ARG A 106 -10.30 8.80 19.07
CA ARG A 106 -10.68 8.87 20.50
C ARG A 106 -12.18 9.12 20.69
N LYS A 107 -12.76 10.02 19.90
CA LYS A 107 -14.20 10.29 19.93
C LYS A 107 -15.04 9.13 19.45
N GLY A 108 -14.55 8.35 18.47
CA GLY A 108 -15.24 7.16 17.97
C GLY A 108 -15.26 6.01 18.98
N LEU A 109 -14.23 5.90 19.81
CA LEU A 109 -14.07 4.88 20.85
C LEU A 109 -14.77 5.24 22.18
N GLN A 110 -15.83 6.06 22.18
CA GLN A 110 -16.51 6.75 23.29
C GLN A 110 -16.74 5.97 24.60
N GLU A 111 -16.56 4.69 24.65
CA GLU A 111 -16.81 3.84 25.84
C GLU A 111 -15.57 3.60 26.70
N GLU A 112 -14.37 3.85 26.19
CA GLU A 112 -13.13 3.63 26.93
C GLU A 112 -12.56 4.94 27.49
N LYS A 113 -12.39 4.98 28.82
CA LYS A 113 -11.78 6.13 29.53
C LYS A 113 -10.27 6.27 29.33
N THR A 114 -9.67 5.38 28.55
CA THR A 114 -8.22 5.33 28.30
C THR A 114 -7.93 5.66 26.83
N ASP A 115 -6.84 6.35 26.58
CA ASP A 115 -6.32 6.55 25.23
C ASP A 115 -6.08 5.18 24.55
N PRO A 116 -6.42 5.03 23.27
CA PRO A 116 -6.10 3.80 22.54
C PRO A 116 -4.57 3.62 22.46
N GLN A 117 -4.12 2.37 22.47
CA GLN A 117 -2.75 2.06 22.13
C GLN A 117 -2.56 2.20 20.62
N TRP A 118 -1.42 2.72 20.21
CA TRP A 118 -1.08 3.01 18.83
C TRP A 118 0.03 2.10 18.35
N VAL A 119 -0.04 1.64 17.12
CA VAL A 119 1.07 0.95 16.46
C VAL A 119 1.54 1.79 15.28
N CYS A 120 2.86 1.97 15.19
CA CYS A 120 3.52 2.60 14.06
C CYS A 120 4.33 1.57 13.29
N GLU A 121 4.19 1.59 11.98
CA GLU A 121 4.94 0.76 11.03
C GLU A 121 5.53 1.66 9.94
N LEU A 122 6.59 1.19 9.28
CA LEU A 122 7.10 1.88 8.11
C LEU A 122 6.13 1.69 6.93
N LYS A 123 5.84 2.76 6.20
CA LYS A 123 5.09 2.71 4.94
C LYS A 123 6.07 2.34 3.83
N PHE A 124 6.15 1.06 3.51
CA PHE A 124 7.05 0.57 2.47
C PHE A 124 6.64 1.11 1.11
N ASP A 125 7.63 1.47 0.31
CA ASP A 125 7.43 1.96 -1.06
C ASP A 125 7.67 0.82 -2.06
N GLY A 126 6.60 0.11 -2.39
CA GLY A 126 6.63 -1.08 -3.22
C GLY A 126 5.30 -1.36 -3.91
N LEU A 127 4.93 -2.62 -4.00
CA LEU A 127 3.67 -3.11 -4.55
C LEU A 127 2.95 -4.01 -3.54
N ALA A 128 1.75 -3.59 -3.15
CA ALA A 128 0.91 -4.34 -2.22
C ALA A 128 0.42 -5.65 -2.86
N VAL A 129 0.56 -6.76 -2.12
CA VAL A 129 0.10 -8.08 -2.53
C VAL A 129 -0.65 -8.79 -1.40
N SER A 130 -1.57 -9.67 -1.79
CA SER A 130 -2.22 -10.67 -0.95
C SER A 130 -1.62 -12.04 -1.24
N LEU A 131 -1.25 -12.78 -0.20
CA LEU A 131 -0.73 -14.15 -0.24
C LEU A 131 -1.73 -15.08 0.43
N ILE A 132 -2.23 -16.07 -0.28
CA ILE A 132 -3.17 -17.07 0.24
C ILE A 132 -2.42 -18.35 0.54
N TYR A 133 -2.51 -18.78 1.80
CA TYR A 133 -2.03 -20.07 2.27
C TYR A 133 -3.22 -20.96 2.63
N GLU A 134 -3.24 -22.18 2.08
CA GLU A 134 -4.17 -23.25 2.44
C GLU A 134 -3.39 -24.45 2.95
N GLU A 135 -3.77 -24.96 4.12
CA GLU A 135 -3.05 -26.06 4.81
C GLU A 135 -1.53 -25.78 4.86
N GLY A 136 -1.18 -24.51 5.13
CA GLY A 136 0.18 -24.02 5.20
C GLY A 136 0.91 -23.90 3.86
N LYS A 137 0.30 -24.18 2.71
CA LYS A 137 0.92 -24.03 1.37
C LYS A 137 0.50 -22.73 0.72
N LEU A 138 1.43 -21.99 0.12
CA LEU A 138 1.15 -20.85 -0.71
C LEU A 138 0.47 -21.34 -2.00
N VAL A 139 -0.83 -21.04 -2.14
CA VAL A 139 -1.66 -21.50 -3.26
C VAL A 139 -1.94 -20.36 -4.25
N GLN A 140 -1.99 -19.12 -3.80
CA GLN A 140 -2.26 -17.97 -4.65
C GLN A 140 -1.57 -16.72 -4.12
N ALA A 141 -1.15 -15.84 -5.04
CA ALA A 141 -0.72 -14.49 -4.74
C ALA A 141 -1.31 -13.52 -5.76
N ALA A 142 -1.85 -12.41 -5.30
CA ALA A 142 -2.46 -11.40 -6.16
C ALA A 142 -1.97 -10.00 -5.81
N THR A 143 -1.83 -9.13 -6.82
CA THR A 143 -1.63 -7.70 -6.60
C THR A 143 -2.89 -7.09 -6.00
N ARG A 144 -2.77 -5.92 -5.33
CA ARG A 144 -3.93 -5.20 -4.82
C ARG A 144 -4.93 -4.83 -5.93
N GLY A 145 -4.44 -4.45 -7.11
CA GLY A 145 -5.27 -3.93 -8.18
C GLY A 145 -6.08 -2.70 -7.73
N ASP A 146 -7.38 -2.69 -8.04
CA ASP A 146 -8.32 -1.66 -7.61
C ASP A 146 -8.81 -1.83 -6.15
N GLY A 147 -8.25 -2.78 -5.42
CA GLY A 147 -8.64 -3.14 -4.06
C GLY A 147 -9.71 -4.22 -3.96
N THR A 148 -10.47 -4.47 -5.02
CA THR A 148 -11.47 -5.54 -5.13
C THR A 148 -10.97 -6.68 -6.01
N THR A 149 -10.30 -6.34 -7.11
CA THR A 149 -9.74 -7.28 -8.09
C THR A 149 -8.29 -6.95 -8.35
N GLY A 150 -7.42 -7.94 -8.27
CA GLY A 150 -5.99 -7.86 -8.57
C GLY A 150 -5.60 -8.81 -9.70
N GLU A 151 -4.31 -8.87 -9.99
CA GLU A 151 -3.71 -9.78 -10.98
C GLU A 151 -3.07 -10.97 -10.27
N ASP A 152 -3.26 -12.18 -10.78
CA ASP A 152 -2.56 -13.37 -10.29
C ASP A 152 -1.06 -13.30 -10.61
N VAL A 153 -0.25 -13.17 -9.57
CA VAL A 153 1.21 -13.12 -9.64
C VAL A 153 1.87 -14.29 -8.90
N THR A 154 1.12 -15.38 -8.69
CA THR A 154 1.56 -16.53 -7.89
C THR A 154 2.90 -17.07 -8.34
N ALA A 155 3.08 -17.33 -9.64
CA ALA A 155 4.33 -17.86 -10.18
C ALA A 155 5.52 -16.91 -9.97
N ASN A 156 5.28 -15.59 -10.00
CA ASN A 156 6.29 -14.57 -9.79
C ASN A 156 6.65 -14.46 -8.30
N VAL A 157 5.64 -14.40 -7.43
CA VAL A 157 5.82 -14.38 -5.97
C VAL A 157 6.59 -15.60 -5.47
N GLN A 158 6.35 -16.77 -6.01
CA GLN A 158 7.08 -18.00 -5.67
C GLN A 158 8.59 -17.91 -5.97
N THR A 159 9.05 -16.95 -6.77
CA THR A 159 10.48 -16.71 -6.99
C THR A 159 11.13 -15.84 -5.91
N ILE A 160 10.35 -15.19 -5.05
CA ILE A 160 10.82 -14.30 -3.99
C ILE A 160 11.29 -15.13 -2.79
N LYS A 161 12.59 -15.16 -2.56
CA LYS A 161 13.22 -16.04 -1.56
C LYS A 161 12.77 -15.79 -0.12
N SER A 162 12.36 -14.57 0.21
CA SER A 162 11.89 -14.21 1.55
C SER A 162 10.46 -14.68 1.84
N ILE A 163 9.69 -15.11 0.84
CA ILE A 163 8.33 -15.61 1.00
C ILE A 163 8.36 -17.13 1.16
N PRO A 164 7.95 -17.69 2.31
CA PRO A 164 7.89 -19.13 2.50
C PRO A 164 6.80 -19.76 1.63
N HIS A 165 7.13 -20.77 0.83
CA HIS A 165 6.13 -21.54 0.06
C HIS A 165 5.31 -22.46 0.95
N ARG A 166 5.81 -22.73 2.16
CA ARG A 166 5.15 -23.58 3.15
C ARG A 166 5.37 -23.00 4.55
N LEU A 167 4.29 -22.79 5.24
CA LEU A 167 4.27 -22.41 6.65
C LEU A 167 4.41 -23.65 7.54
N PRO A 168 4.81 -23.48 8.84
CA PRO A 168 4.88 -24.58 9.80
C PRO A 168 3.51 -25.26 10.01
N GLU A 169 3.51 -26.51 10.54
CA GLU A 169 2.29 -27.30 10.79
C GLU A 169 1.27 -26.60 11.72
N LYS A 170 1.74 -25.66 12.56
CA LYS A 170 0.88 -24.86 13.43
C LYS A 170 0.13 -23.74 12.69
N ALA A 171 0.35 -23.57 11.40
CA ALA A 171 -0.36 -22.54 10.63
C ALA A 171 -1.85 -22.85 10.53
N PRO A 172 -2.71 -21.81 10.44
CA PRO A 172 -4.14 -21.97 10.22
C PRO A 172 -4.46 -22.75 8.94
N ALA A 173 -5.64 -23.36 8.87
CA ALA A 173 -6.10 -24.08 7.68
C ALA A 173 -6.19 -23.11 6.45
N PHE A 174 -6.63 -21.89 6.69
CA PHE A 174 -6.60 -20.78 5.72
C PHE A 174 -5.96 -19.53 6.35
N LEU A 175 -5.05 -18.89 5.62
CA LEU A 175 -4.44 -17.63 6.01
C LEU A 175 -4.23 -16.76 4.78
N GLU A 176 -4.84 -15.55 4.78
CA GLU A 176 -4.52 -14.48 3.85
C GLU A 176 -3.55 -13.51 4.52
N VAL A 177 -2.36 -13.37 3.96
CA VAL A 177 -1.33 -12.43 4.42
C VAL A 177 -1.23 -11.27 3.45
N ARG A 178 -1.28 -10.05 3.95
CA ARG A 178 -1.06 -8.83 3.16
C ARG A 178 0.31 -8.27 3.44
N GLY A 179 0.98 -7.83 2.40
CA GLY A 179 2.32 -7.30 2.53
C GLY A 179 2.74 -6.50 1.31
N GLU A 180 3.97 -5.99 1.37
CA GLU A 180 4.57 -5.19 0.30
C GLU A 180 5.73 -5.95 -0.32
N VAL A 181 5.68 -6.14 -1.64
CA VAL A 181 6.83 -6.57 -2.44
C VAL A 181 7.61 -5.32 -2.81
N TYR A 182 8.91 -5.34 -2.55
CA TYR A 182 9.79 -4.21 -2.79
C TYR A 182 11.14 -4.66 -3.37
N MET A 183 11.89 -3.72 -3.88
CA MET A 183 13.29 -3.90 -4.27
C MET A 183 14.18 -3.11 -3.32
N SER A 184 15.18 -3.75 -2.71
CA SER A 184 16.13 -3.05 -1.87
C SER A 184 17.00 -2.10 -2.71
N LEU A 185 17.52 -1.03 -2.07
CA LEU A 185 18.41 -0.08 -2.72
C LEU A 185 19.66 -0.78 -3.27
N THR A 186 20.20 -1.74 -2.51
CA THR A 186 21.32 -2.57 -2.94
C THR A 186 20.98 -3.35 -4.21
N ALA A 187 19.83 -4.05 -4.24
CA ALA A 187 19.39 -4.83 -5.42
C ALA A 187 19.12 -3.92 -6.62
N PHE A 188 18.54 -2.74 -6.41
CA PHE A 188 18.30 -1.76 -7.45
C PHE A 188 19.58 -1.23 -8.10
N VAL A 189 20.59 -0.91 -7.29
CA VAL A 189 21.90 -0.46 -7.77
C VAL A 189 22.61 -1.56 -8.57
N GLU A 190 22.56 -2.81 -8.09
CA GLU A 190 23.14 -3.96 -8.78
C GLU A 190 22.46 -4.22 -10.12
N LEU A 191 21.11 -4.17 -10.16
CA LEU A 191 20.35 -4.33 -11.37
C LEU A 191 20.69 -3.25 -12.40
N ASN A 192 20.75 -1.98 -12.00
CA ASN A 192 21.09 -0.88 -12.90
C ASN A 192 22.54 -0.96 -13.42
N LYS A 193 23.49 -1.42 -12.62
CA LYS A 193 24.85 -1.72 -13.09
C LYS A 193 24.86 -2.81 -14.16
N SER A 194 24.06 -3.87 -13.96
CA SER A 194 23.93 -4.94 -14.96
C SER A 194 23.33 -4.43 -16.27
N GLN A 195 22.23 -3.65 -16.20
CA GLN A 195 21.59 -3.02 -17.37
C GLN A 195 22.59 -2.15 -18.14
N GLN A 196 23.32 -1.30 -17.43
CA GLN A 196 24.32 -0.42 -18.04
C GLN A 196 25.45 -1.21 -18.73
N SER A 197 25.90 -2.30 -18.09
CA SER A 197 26.94 -3.17 -18.66
C SER A 197 26.49 -3.91 -19.93
N SER A 198 25.18 -4.16 -20.05
CA SER A 198 24.55 -4.81 -21.21
C SER A 198 24.11 -3.79 -22.29
N GLY A 199 24.31 -2.49 -22.06
CA GLY A 199 23.85 -1.43 -22.98
C GLY A 199 22.35 -1.20 -22.95
N GLU A 200 21.67 -1.71 -21.92
CA GLU A 200 20.23 -1.58 -21.71
C GLU A 200 19.88 -0.30 -20.94
N LYS A 201 18.62 0.15 -21.05
CA LYS A 201 18.14 1.32 -20.31
C LYS A 201 18.08 1.01 -18.82
N THR A 202 18.59 1.92 -18.00
CA THR A 202 18.48 1.85 -16.53
C THR A 202 17.08 2.19 -16.05
N TYR A 203 16.71 1.64 -14.90
CA TYR A 203 15.45 1.91 -14.22
C TYR A 203 15.53 3.22 -13.42
N ALA A 204 14.40 3.90 -13.25
CA ALA A 204 14.34 5.23 -12.64
C ALA A 204 14.26 5.19 -11.10
N ASN A 205 13.48 4.25 -10.52
CA ASN A 205 13.30 4.11 -9.09
C ASN A 205 13.02 2.65 -8.67
N PRO A 206 13.28 2.27 -7.41
CA PRO A 206 13.09 0.91 -6.91
C PRO A 206 11.65 0.44 -6.95
N ARG A 207 10.67 1.29 -6.61
CA ARG A 207 9.24 0.96 -6.56
C ARG A 207 8.71 0.48 -7.90
N ASN A 208 8.86 1.32 -8.95
CA ASN A 208 8.38 0.97 -10.29
C ASN A 208 9.14 -0.23 -10.86
N THR A 209 10.42 -0.35 -10.50
CA THR A 209 11.23 -1.52 -10.88
C THR A 209 10.73 -2.79 -10.20
N ALA A 210 10.32 -2.72 -8.93
CA ALA A 210 9.72 -3.85 -8.22
C ALA A 210 8.37 -4.24 -8.84
N ALA A 211 7.49 -3.25 -9.10
CA ALA A 211 6.19 -3.47 -9.70
C ALA A 211 6.30 -4.10 -11.09
N GLY A 212 7.10 -3.52 -11.99
CA GLY A 212 7.33 -4.08 -13.32
C GLY A 212 8.06 -5.43 -13.31
N SER A 213 8.90 -5.69 -12.30
CA SER A 213 9.57 -6.97 -12.11
C SER A 213 8.63 -8.07 -11.60
N LEU A 214 7.69 -7.72 -10.73
CA LEU A 214 6.68 -8.66 -10.23
C LEU A 214 5.67 -9.03 -11.33
N ARG A 215 5.39 -8.13 -12.26
CA ARG A 215 4.42 -8.31 -13.35
C ARG A 215 5.06 -8.81 -14.66
N GLN A 216 6.16 -9.56 -14.58
CA GLN A 216 6.77 -10.21 -15.75
C GLN A 216 6.00 -11.46 -16.16
N LYS A 217 5.74 -11.63 -17.46
CA LYS A 217 5.08 -12.82 -18.02
C LYS A 217 5.87 -14.10 -17.77
N ASP A 218 7.18 -14.01 -17.77
CA ASP A 218 8.09 -15.11 -17.42
C ASP A 218 8.65 -14.90 -16.01
N SER A 219 8.19 -15.71 -15.07
CA SER A 219 8.64 -15.66 -13.67
C SER A 219 10.16 -15.90 -13.50
N LYS A 220 10.84 -16.47 -14.50
CA LYS A 220 12.30 -16.57 -14.49
C LYS A 220 12.97 -15.20 -14.52
N ILE A 221 12.35 -14.22 -15.20
CA ILE A 221 12.84 -12.84 -15.19
C ILE A 221 12.68 -12.26 -13.78
N THR A 222 11.51 -12.44 -13.15
CA THR A 222 11.27 -12.02 -11.75
C THR A 222 12.30 -12.61 -10.81
N ALA A 223 12.65 -13.90 -10.97
CA ALA A 223 13.66 -14.58 -10.15
C ALA A 223 15.04 -13.89 -10.17
N THR A 224 15.38 -13.16 -11.25
CA THR A 224 16.66 -12.44 -11.35
C THR A 224 16.65 -11.06 -10.70
N ARG A 225 15.49 -10.57 -10.23
CA ARG A 225 15.28 -9.19 -9.78
C ARG A 225 15.58 -8.96 -8.29
N ASN A 226 15.86 -10.03 -7.53
CA ASN A 226 16.13 -9.96 -6.08
C ASN A 226 15.06 -9.15 -5.32
N LEU A 227 13.77 -9.42 -5.62
CA LEU A 227 12.67 -8.83 -4.88
C LEU A 227 12.62 -9.36 -3.44
N SER A 228 12.10 -8.53 -2.56
CA SER A 228 11.88 -8.83 -1.14
C SER A 228 10.45 -8.53 -0.75
N PHE A 229 10.04 -8.96 0.45
CA PHE A 229 8.68 -8.84 0.94
C PHE A 229 8.65 -8.51 2.42
N TRP A 230 7.73 -7.63 2.84
CA TRP A 230 7.34 -7.42 4.23
C TRP A 230 5.86 -7.70 4.42
N ALA A 231 5.52 -8.61 5.33
CA ALA A 231 4.15 -8.80 5.79
C ALA A 231 3.75 -7.69 6.76
N TYR A 232 2.53 -7.13 6.60
CA TYR A 232 2.03 -6.05 7.46
C TYR A 232 0.60 -6.25 7.95
N ALA A 233 -0.13 -7.26 7.48
CA ALA A 233 -1.48 -7.56 7.99
C ALA A 233 -1.93 -8.98 7.65
N VAL A 234 -2.95 -9.45 8.36
CA VAL A 234 -3.79 -10.60 8.02
C VAL A 234 -5.06 -10.06 7.34
N GLY A 235 -5.37 -10.57 6.15
CA GLY A 235 -6.59 -10.26 5.40
C GLY A 235 -7.75 -11.20 5.74
N GLY A 236 -7.42 -12.45 6.14
CA GLY A 236 -8.40 -13.46 6.52
C GLY A 236 -7.71 -14.67 7.19
N ILE A 237 -8.41 -15.34 8.09
CA ILE A 237 -7.93 -16.51 8.83
C ILE A 237 -9.09 -17.45 9.09
N GLU A 238 -8.86 -18.77 8.96
CA GLU A 238 -9.82 -19.82 9.32
C GLU A 238 -9.11 -20.94 10.10
N GLY A 239 -9.80 -21.52 11.07
CA GLY A 239 -9.27 -22.60 11.92
C GLY A 239 -8.49 -22.13 13.14
N GLN A 240 -8.34 -20.82 13.31
CA GLN A 240 -7.73 -20.18 14.47
C GLN A 240 -8.30 -18.77 14.64
N GLU A 241 -8.37 -18.27 15.88
CA GLU A 241 -8.73 -16.88 16.15
C GLU A 241 -7.54 -15.94 15.85
N LEU A 242 -7.84 -14.77 15.29
CA LEU A 242 -6.86 -13.70 15.14
C LEU A 242 -6.52 -13.12 16.52
N GLN A 243 -5.32 -12.59 16.68
CA GLN A 243 -4.92 -11.88 17.90
C GLN A 243 -5.76 -10.60 18.07
N ASP A 244 -5.98 -10.18 19.33
CA ASP A 244 -6.74 -8.96 19.66
C ASP A 244 -5.94 -7.66 19.39
N SER A 245 -4.65 -7.79 19.08
CA SER A 245 -3.70 -6.70 18.89
C SER A 245 -3.03 -6.82 17.51
N HIS A 246 -2.90 -5.68 16.83
CA HIS A 246 -2.21 -5.63 15.54
C HIS A 246 -0.72 -6.01 15.67
N LEU A 247 -0.05 -5.52 16.72
CA LEU A 247 1.36 -5.88 16.95
C LEU A 247 1.52 -7.39 17.22
N ASP A 248 0.60 -7.98 17.99
CA ASP A 248 0.63 -9.43 18.24
C ASP A 248 0.32 -10.24 16.97
N THR A 249 -0.54 -9.71 16.09
CA THR A 249 -0.75 -10.27 14.74
C THR A 249 0.54 -10.26 13.91
N LEU A 250 1.33 -9.19 13.97
CA LEU A 250 2.64 -9.15 13.30
C LEU A 250 3.61 -10.17 13.91
N HIS A 251 3.63 -10.32 15.23
CA HIS A 251 4.43 -11.34 15.91
C HIS A 251 4.01 -12.76 15.50
N PHE A 252 2.71 -13.02 15.41
CA PHE A 252 2.16 -14.28 14.92
C PHE A 252 2.63 -14.58 13.48
N LEU A 253 2.58 -13.61 12.56
CA LEU A 253 3.10 -13.79 11.21
C LEU A 253 4.61 -14.11 11.21
N LYS A 254 5.39 -13.44 12.06
CA LYS A 254 6.83 -13.71 12.24
C LYS A 254 7.09 -15.12 12.76
N GLU A 255 6.28 -15.62 13.70
CA GLU A 255 6.37 -16.98 14.23
C GLU A 255 6.02 -18.06 13.19
N LEU A 256 5.23 -17.72 12.19
CA LEU A 256 4.96 -18.56 11.02
C LEU A 256 6.07 -18.52 9.97
N GLY A 257 7.13 -17.73 10.19
CA GLY A 257 8.28 -17.61 9.29
C GLY A 257 8.10 -16.58 8.19
N LEU A 258 7.05 -15.74 8.24
CA LEU A 258 6.88 -14.63 7.32
C LEU A 258 7.78 -13.46 7.73
N PRO A 259 8.40 -12.75 6.77
CA PRO A 259 9.22 -11.60 7.09
C PRO A 259 8.32 -10.43 7.54
N VAL A 260 8.54 -9.97 8.77
CA VAL A 260 7.90 -8.81 9.38
C VAL A 260 8.96 -7.80 9.76
N ASN A 261 8.71 -6.54 9.50
CA ASN A 261 9.67 -5.48 9.80
C ASN A 261 9.78 -5.24 11.31
N GLU A 262 11.00 -5.26 11.83
CA GLU A 262 11.27 -5.13 13.28
C GLU A 262 11.11 -3.69 13.80
N LYS A 263 10.87 -2.71 12.92
CA LYS A 263 10.63 -1.32 13.31
C LYS A 263 9.18 -1.03 13.67
N ALA A 264 8.26 -2.02 13.53
CA ALA A 264 6.91 -1.93 14.07
C ALA A 264 6.97 -1.75 15.59
N LYS A 265 6.29 -0.73 16.13
CA LYS A 265 6.32 -0.41 17.57
C LYS A 265 4.95 0.03 18.06
N LYS A 266 4.66 -0.37 19.30
CA LYS A 266 3.46 0.06 20.04
C LYS A 266 3.78 1.23 20.97
N PHE A 267 2.84 2.16 21.10
CA PHE A 267 2.92 3.36 21.91
C PHE A 267 1.64 3.54 22.75
N GLU A 268 1.82 3.92 24.02
CA GLU A 268 0.74 4.16 24.97
C GLU A 268 0.13 5.56 24.83
N ASP A 269 0.89 6.50 24.27
CA ASP A 269 0.51 7.88 24.08
C ASP A 269 0.84 8.39 22.69
N PHE A 270 0.09 9.38 22.23
CA PHE A 270 0.20 9.90 20.87
C PHE A 270 1.42 10.81 20.66
N SER A 271 1.94 11.42 21.72
CA SER A 271 3.17 12.22 21.61
C SER A 271 4.37 11.37 21.23
N SER A 272 4.46 10.15 21.78
CA SER A 272 5.48 9.16 21.41
C SER A 272 5.36 8.69 19.94
N VAL A 273 4.14 8.67 19.37
CA VAL A 273 3.93 8.44 17.93
C VAL A 273 4.57 9.54 17.09
N ILE A 274 4.36 10.81 17.48
CA ILE A 274 4.93 11.97 16.78
C ILE A 274 6.47 11.92 16.86
N ASP A 275 7.02 11.62 18.04
CA ASP A 275 8.47 11.48 18.21
C ASP A 275 9.06 10.37 17.34
N PHE A 276 8.37 9.24 17.22
CA PHE A 276 8.77 8.16 16.34
C PHE A 276 8.77 8.58 14.86
N ILE A 277 7.72 9.28 14.41
CA ILE A 277 7.64 9.81 13.02
C ILE A 277 8.82 10.74 12.75
N ASN A 278 9.09 11.69 13.64
CA ASN A 278 10.21 12.61 13.51
C ASN A 278 11.58 11.90 13.54
N GLN A 279 11.70 10.78 14.26
CA GLN A 279 12.90 9.95 14.26
C GLN A 279 13.06 9.24 12.91
N ILE A 280 11.99 8.64 12.39
CA ILE A 280 12.03 7.93 11.10
C ILE A 280 12.37 8.89 9.96
N GLU A 281 11.81 10.11 9.95
CA GLU A 281 12.16 11.13 8.96
C GLU A 281 13.67 11.40 8.89
N LYS A 282 14.33 11.46 10.04
CA LYS A 282 15.79 11.69 10.14
C LYS A 282 16.63 10.48 9.74
N THR A 283 16.12 9.27 9.97
CA THR A 283 16.87 8.01 9.79
C THR A 283 16.45 7.21 8.57
N ARG A 284 15.49 7.69 7.76
CA ARG A 284 15.01 6.96 6.60
C ARG A 284 16.11 6.63 5.57
N HIS A 285 17.13 7.48 5.49
CA HIS A 285 18.26 7.30 4.58
C HIS A 285 19.23 6.18 4.99
N ASP A 286 19.11 5.66 6.21
CA ASP A 286 19.90 4.54 6.70
C ASP A 286 19.29 3.18 6.36
N LEU A 287 18.10 3.18 5.74
CA LEU A 287 17.41 1.97 5.33
C LEU A 287 17.90 1.48 3.97
N ASP A 288 18.00 0.16 3.78
CA ASP A 288 18.28 -0.45 2.46
C ASP A 288 17.01 -0.61 1.60
N TYR A 289 15.97 0.18 1.87
CA TYR A 289 14.73 0.22 1.09
C TYR A 289 14.07 1.59 1.26
N GLU A 290 13.25 1.96 0.27
CA GLU A 290 12.50 3.21 0.32
C GLU A 290 11.23 3.07 1.14
N ILE A 291 10.85 4.14 1.82
CA ILE A 291 9.61 4.31 2.54
C ILE A 291 8.95 5.62 2.17
N ASP A 292 7.62 5.61 2.13
CA ASP A 292 6.77 6.76 1.82
C ASP A 292 6.21 7.43 3.10
N GLY A 293 6.73 7.03 4.26
CA GLY A 293 6.35 7.58 5.57
C GLY A 293 6.17 6.52 6.64
N VAL A 294 5.26 6.80 7.57
CA VAL A 294 4.89 5.92 8.69
C VAL A 294 3.39 5.67 8.64
N VAL A 295 2.98 4.42 8.81
CA VAL A 295 1.57 4.05 9.01
C VAL A 295 1.28 4.03 10.50
N VAL A 296 0.23 4.74 10.92
CA VAL A 296 -0.25 4.77 12.30
C VAL A 296 -1.60 4.06 12.38
N LYS A 297 -1.73 3.12 13.29
CA LYS A 297 -2.94 2.32 13.50
C LYS A 297 -3.32 2.32 14.98
N VAL A 298 -4.59 2.04 15.29
CA VAL A 298 -4.98 1.59 16.62
C VAL A 298 -4.52 0.14 16.77
N ASP A 299 -3.94 -0.23 17.92
CA ASP A 299 -3.42 -1.57 18.13
C ASP A 299 -4.54 -2.61 18.34
N ALA A 300 -5.64 -2.23 18.99
CA ALA A 300 -6.81 -3.11 19.14
C ALA A 300 -7.46 -3.40 17.78
N LEU A 301 -7.78 -4.67 17.50
CA LEU A 301 -8.42 -5.18 16.29
C LEU A 301 -9.92 -5.39 16.48
#